data_01ebec6b2e217bd8013f63db1b2709af
#
_entry.id   01ebec6b2e217bd8013f63db1b2709af
#
_cell.length_a   1.000
_cell.length_b   1.000
_cell.length_c   1.000
_cell.angle_alpha   90.00
_cell.angle_beta   90.00
_cell.angle_gamma   90.00
#
_symmetry.space_group_name_H-M   'P 1'
#
loop_
_entity.id
_entity.type
_entity.pdbx_description
1 polymer ?
#
loop_
_entity_poly.entity_id
_entity_poly.type
_entity_poly.pdbx_seq_one_letter_code
_entity_poly.pdbx_strand_id
1 'polypeptide(L)'
;MSSSAPTPTETYKRRSKDSISWYLSEIGRRPLLTPDEEIELGNQVQKMMILTEDGQLNEKNKEFTSQEKRKIKIGKRAKDRMMEANLRLVVSVAKKYQGKGLELLDLVQEGSLGLERAVEKFDPKRGYKFSTYAFWWIRQSMTRAIACQSRTIRLPVHLSERLASIRKVSR
;
A
#
# COMPACT_ATOMS: atom_id res chain seq x y z
N MET A 1 13.66 -26.00 -39.52
CA MET A 1 13.69 -25.26 -38.21
C MET A 1 12.28 -24.78 -37.93
N SER A 2 11.52 -25.57 -37.20
CA SER A 2 10.12 -25.25 -36.89
C SER A 2 10.05 -24.40 -35.61
N SER A 3 9.81 -23.12 -35.80
CA SER A 3 9.51 -22.19 -34.68
C SER A 3 8.07 -22.44 -34.22
N SER A 4 7.87 -23.19 -33.14
CA SER A 4 6.56 -23.39 -32.55
C SER A 4 6.12 -22.07 -31.89
N ALA A 5 4.92 -21.60 -32.21
CA ALA A 5 4.31 -20.44 -31.58
C ALA A 5 4.14 -20.67 -30.08
N PRO A 6 4.41 -19.66 -29.24
CA PRO A 6 4.30 -19.80 -27.77
C PRO A 6 2.86 -20.07 -27.36
N THR A 7 2.66 -20.95 -26.39
CA THR A 7 1.34 -21.28 -25.85
C THR A 7 0.72 -20.06 -25.16
N PRO A 8 -0.64 -19.95 -25.09
CA PRO A 8 -1.32 -18.84 -24.43
C PRO A 8 -0.84 -18.63 -22.98
N THR A 9 -0.49 -19.69 -22.28
CA THR A 9 0.02 -19.67 -20.90
C THR A 9 1.43 -19.06 -20.81
N GLU A 10 2.30 -19.32 -21.80
CA GLU A 10 3.63 -18.74 -21.86
C GLU A 10 3.59 -17.25 -22.20
N THR A 11 2.69 -16.86 -23.10
CA THR A 11 2.48 -15.46 -23.47
C THR A 11 1.96 -14.64 -22.27
N TYR A 12 1.05 -15.20 -21.46
CA TYR A 12 0.56 -14.57 -20.26
C TYR A 12 1.67 -14.40 -19.20
N LYS A 13 2.46 -15.44 -18.93
CA LYS A 13 3.61 -15.37 -18.01
C LYS A 13 4.68 -14.36 -18.45
N ARG A 14 4.89 -14.20 -19.75
CA ARG A 14 5.87 -13.24 -20.30
C ARG A 14 5.35 -11.80 -20.13
N ARG A 15 4.08 -11.52 -20.43
CA ARG A 15 3.46 -10.21 -20.22
C ARG A 15 3.43 -9.77 -18.75
N SER A 16 3.15 -10.69 -17.82
CA SER A 16 3.16 -10.37 -16.39
C SER A 16 4.58 -10.07 -15.86
N LYS A 17 5.60 -10.78 -16.35
CA LYS A 17 7.01 -10.48 -16.02
C LYS A 17 7.43 -9.11 -16.53
N ASP A 18 7.03 -8.73 -17.73
CA ASP A 18 7.35 -7.43 -18.32
C ASP A 18 6.68 -6.30 -17.53
N SER A 19 5.42 -6.48 -17.11
CA SER A 19 4.67 -5.51 -16.29
C SER A 19 5.29 -5.30 -14.91
N ILE A 20 5.71 -6.39 -14.26
CA ILE A 20 6.38 -6.33 -12.95
C ILE A 20 7.75 -5.64 -13.07
N SER A 21 8.53 -6.00 -14.08
CA SER A 21 9.85 -5.41 -14.32
C SER A 21 9.75 -3.92 -14.60
N TRP A 22 8.78 -3.51 -15.40
CA TRP A 22 8.50 -2.10 -15.65
C TRP A 22 8.12 -1.36 -14.36
N TYR A 23 7.17 -1.90 -13.58
CA TYR A 23 6.74 -1.31 -12.31
C TYR A 23 7.91 -1.14 -11.34
N LEU A 24 8.76 -2.18 -11.16
CA LEU A 24 9.91 -2.12 -10.28
C LEU A 24 10.95 -1.08 -10.73
N SER A 25 11.15 -0.94 -12.05
CA SER A 25 12.01 0.10 -12.62
C SER A 25 11.46 1.51 -12.31
N GLU A 26 10.16 1.71 -12.44
CA GLU A 26 9.52 3.02 -12.22
C GLU A 26 9.59 3.45 -10.75
N ILE A 27 9.25 2.56 -9.82
CA ILE A 27 9.35 2.88 -8.39
C ILE A 27 10.80 3.06 -7.92
N GLY A 28 11.76 2.43 -8.63
CA GLY A 28 13.19 2.57 -8.35
C GLY A 28 13.75 3.96 -8.64
N ARG A 29 13.12 4.71 -9.54
CA ARG A 29 13.54 6.08 -9.92
C ARG A 29 13.20 7.12 -8.85
N ARG A 30 12.26 6.83 -7.97
CA ARG A 30 11.85 7.79 -6.93
C ARG A 30 12.88 7.82 -5.80
N PRO A 31 13.42 9.01 -5.43
CA PRO A 31 14.36 9.13 -4.34
C PRO A 31 13.71 8.79 -3.01
N LEU A 32 14.49 8.20 -2.11
CA LEU A 32 14.07 7.95 -0.73
C LEU A 32 14.00 9.28 0.03
N LEU A 33 13.09 9.36 1.01
CA LEU A 33 12.98 10.53 1.89
C LEU A 33 14.04 10.48 2.97
N THR A 34 14.53 11.65 3.35
CA THR A 34 15.31 11.84 4.56
C THR A 34 14.38 11.87 5.79
N PRO A 35 14.90 11.63 7.03
CA PRO A 35 14.07 11.70 8.23
C PRO A 35 13.41 13.07 8.43
N ASP A 36 14.09 14.15 8.06
CA ASP A 36 13.55 15.51 8.17
C ASP A 36 12.41 15.74 7.18
N GLU A 37 12.54 15.21 5.93
CA GLU A 37 11.47 15.25 4.94
C GLU A 37 10.26 14.40 5.38
N GLU A 38 10.48 13.24 6.03
CA GLU A 38 9.37 12.42 6.58
C GLU A 38 8.56 13.21 7.62
N ILE A 39 9.24 13.96 8.48
CA ILE A 39 8.61 14.81 9.51
C ILE A 39 7.84 15.95 8.86
N GLU A 40 8.44 16.65 7.92
CA GLU A 40 7.80 17.79 7.24
C GLU A 40 6.55 17.35 6.48
N LEU A 41 6.68 16.33 5.63
CA LEU A 41 5.57 15.80 4.85
C LEU A 41 4.46 15.23 5.75
N GLY A 42 4.83 14.50 6.81
CA GLY A 42 3.88 13.99 7.79
C GLY A 42 3.08 15.10 8.46
N ASN A 43 3.72 16.21 8.85
CA ASN A 43 3.04 17.36 9.42
C ASN A 43 2.09 18.03 8.42
N GLN A 44 2.45 18.08 7.13
CA GLN A 44 1.58 18.64 6.09
C GLN A 44 0.35 17.75 5.86
N VAL A 45 0.52 16.43 5.87
CA VAL A 45 -0.58 15.47 5.75
C VAL A 45 -1.51 15.57 6.97
N GLN A 46 -0.99 15.64 8.19
CA GLN A 46 -1.80 15.77 9.40
C GLN A 46 -2.65 17.06 9.39
N LYS A 47 -2.07 18.19 9.00
CA LYS A 47 -2.82 19.44 8.84
C LYS A 47 -3.96 19.32 7.83
N MET A 48 -3.75 18.60 6.73
CA MET A 48 -4.79 18.33 5.75
C MET A 48 -5.89 17.44 6.34
N MET A 49 -5.52 16.36 7.02
CA MET A 49 -6.47 15.39 7.60
C MET A 49 -7.41 16.07 8.59
N ILE A 50 -6.87 16.88 9.50
CA ILE A 50 -7.69 17.66 10.47
C ILE A 50 -8.70 18.53 9.73
N LEU A 51 -8.29 19.28 8.72
CA LEU A 51 -9.19 20.14 7.94
C LEU A 51 -10.26 19.34 7.18
N THR A 52 -9.92 18.13 6.73
CA THR A 52 -10.83 17.28 5.97
C THR A 52 -11.81 16.54 6.89
N GLU A 53 -11.36 16.06 8.05
CA GLU A 53 -12.22 15.43 9.06
C GLU A 53 -13.21 16.43 9.65
N ASP A 54 -12.77 17.63 9.98
CA ASP A 54 -13.65 18.72 10.41
C ASP A 54 -14.67 19.10 9.31
N GLY A 55 -14.29 18.96 8.03
CA GLY A 55 -15.17 19.19 6.88
C GLY A 55 -16.20 18.08 6.68
N GLN A 56 -15.88 16.82 6.96
CA GLN A 56 -16.80 15.68 6.85
C GLN A 56 -17.87 15.66 7.97
N LEU A 57 -17.51 16.11 9.17
CA LEU A 57 -18.45 16.23 10.29
C LEU A 57 -19.51 17.30 10.05
N ASN A 58 -19.27 18.25 9.14
CA ASN A 58 -20.22 19.29 8.74
C ASN A 58 -20.72 19.07 7.30
N GLU A 59 -21.19 17.87 6.99
CA GLU A 59 -21.72 17.52 5.66
C GLU A 59 -22.76 18.51 5.17
N LYS A 60 -22.46 19.17 4.12
CA LYS A 60 -23.22 19.71 2.99
C LYS A 60 -22.97 21.17 2.59
N ASN A 61 -22.33 22.05 3.43
CA ASN A 61 -22.22 23.49 3.06
C ASN A 61 -20.95 24.22 3.51
N LYS A 62 -19.84 23.57 3.84
CA LYS A 62 -18.61 24.30 4.15
C LYS A 62 -17.86 24.61 2.86
N GLU A 63 -18.06 25.78 2.30
CA GLU A 63 -17.15 26.33 1.31
C GLU A 63 -15.79 26.59 1.98
N PHE A 64 -14.79 25.76 1.66
CA PHE A 64 -13.44 25.98 2.13
C PHE A 64 -12.91 27.34 1.68
N THR A 65 -12.38 28.09 2.61
CA THR A 65 -11.68 29.34 2.34
C THR A 65 -10.52 29.10 1.36
N SER A 66 -10.13 30.11 0.58
CA SER A 66 -9.00 30.00 -0.36
C SER A 66 -7.70 29.52 0.30
N GLN A 67 -7.46 29.89 1.56
CA GLN A 67 -6.31 29.44 2.33
C GLN A 67 -6.42 27.94 2.72
N GLU A 68 -7.60 27.46 3.10
CA GLU A 68 -7.84 26.05 3.41
C GLU A 68 -7.69 25.16 2.18
N LYS A 69 -8.24 25.59 1.03
CA LYS A 69 -8.05 24.89 -0.27
C LYS A 69 -6.57 24.75 -0.62
N ARG A 70 -5.77 25.79 -0.35
CA ARG A 70 -4.30 25.77 -0.57
C ARG A 70 -3.63 24.75 0.36
N LYS A 71 -3.96 24.72 1.67
CA LYS A 71 -3.43 23.77 2.64
C LYS A 71 -3.79 22.33 2.27
N ILE A 72 -5.03 22.07 1.85
CA ILE A 72 -5.48 20.74 1.39
C ILE A 72 -4.68 20.31 0.15
N LYS A 73 -4.46 21.21 -0.82
CA LYS A 73 -3.68 20.90 -2.02
C LYS A 73 -2.22 20.55 -1.68
N ILE A 74 -1.60 21.27 -0.74
CA ILE A 74 -0.24 20.99 -0.26
C ILE A 74 -0.21 19.62 0.43
N GLY A 75 -1.16 19.34 1.32
CA GLY A 75 -1.25 18.07 2.03
C GLY A 75 -1.46 16.87 1.10
N LYS A 76 -2.28 17.00 0.04
CA LYS A 76 -2.44 15.95 -0.98
C LYS A 76 -1.12 15.66 -1.69
N ARG A 77 -0.39 16.69 -2.13
CA ARG A 77 0.93 16.53 -2.75
C ARG A 77 1.95 15.89 -1.80
N ALA A 78 1.91 16.27 -0.52
CA ALA A 78 2.75 15.67 0.50
C ALA A 78 2.42 14.18 0.71
N LYS A 79 1.13 13.82 0.74
CA LYS A 79 0.65 12.43 0.80
C LYS A 79 1.16 11.63 -0.40
N ASP A 80 0.98 12.13 -1.62
CA ASP A 80 1.42 11.47 -2.85
C ASP A 80 2.94 11.24 -2.84
N ARG A 81 3.74 12.27 -2.50
CA ARG A 81 5.20 12.16 -2.41
C ARG A 81 5.65 11.14 -1.37
N MET A 82 4.98 11.11 -0.20
CA MET A 82 5.28 10.17 0.88
C MET A 82 4.94 8.74 0.48
N MET A 83 3.85 8.54 -0.26
CA MET A 83 3.48 7.24 -0.82
C MET A 83 4.49 6.78 -1.88
N GLU A 84 4.78 7.61 -2.88
CA GLU A 84 5.70 7.28 -3.97
C GLU A 84 7.08 6.85 -3.48
N ALA A 85 7.66 7.58 -2.52
CA ALA A 85 8.97 7.28 -1.95
C ALA A 85 9.02 5.96 -1.19
N ASN A 86 7.87 5.47 -0.70
CA ASN A 86 7.76 4.27 0.13
C ASN A 86 7.17 3.04 -0.59
N LEU A 87 6.88 3.10 -1.89
CA LEU A 87 6.40 1.94 -2.66
C LEU A 87 7.39 0.78 -2.65
N ARG A 88 8.69 1.06 -2.58
CA ARG A 88 9.74 0.03 -2.46
C ARG A 88 9.60 -0.78 -1.17
N LEU A 89 9.16 -0.17 -0.08
CA LEU A 89 8.87 -0.87 1.17
C LEU A 89 7.71 -1.84 0.98
N VAL A 90 6.62 -1.42 0.30
CA VAL A 90 5.48 -2.28 -0.01
C VAL A 90 5.92 -3.52 -0.76
N VAL A 91 6.73 -3.37 -1.82
CA VAL A 91 7.26 -4.50 -2.60
C VAL A 91 8.12 -5.43 -1.74
N SER A 92 8.96 -4.89 -0.87
CA SER A 92 9.82 -5.70 0.01
C SER A 92 9.01 -6.58 0.97
N VAL A 93 7.88 -6.07 1.45
CA VAL A 93 6.94 -6.82 2.28
C VAL A 93 6.17 -7.84 1.43
N ALA A 94 5.62 -7.43 0.26
CA ALA A 94 4.84 -8.29 -0.64
C ALA A 94 5.60 -9.54 -1.07
N LYS A 95 6.91 -9.42 -1.35
CA LYS A 95 7.78 -10.57 -1.68
C LYS A 95 7.73 -11.69 -0.64
N LYS A 96 7.56 -11.36 0.65
CA LYS A 96 7.46 -12.34 1.75
C LYS A 96 6.12 -13.09 1.77
N TYR A 97 5.13 -12.59 1.05
CA TYR A 97 3.77 -13.15 1.00
C TYR A 97 3.44 -13.81 -0.34
N GLN A 98 4.40 -13.89 -1.27
CA GLN A 98 4.23 -14.64 -2.52
C GLN A 98 3.91 -16.11 -2.27
N GLY A 99 3.16 -16.72 -3.21
CA GLY A 99 2.77 -18.14 -3.13
C GLY A 99 1.64 -18.44 -2.15
N LYS A 100 0.98 -17.42 -1.59
CA LYS A 100 -0.15 -17.59 -0.65
C LYS A 100 -1.53 -17.42 -1.30
N GLY A 101 -1.62 -17.58 -2.63
CA GLY A 101 -2.89 -17.57 -3.37
C GLY A 101 -3.24 -16.23 -4.02
N LEU A 102 -2.38 -15.20 -3.89
CA LEU A 102 -2.47 -13.94 -4.64
C LEU A 102 -1.20 -13.71 -5.45
N GLU A 103 -1.34 -13.06 -6.60
CA GLU A 103 -0.21 -12.62 -7.41
C GLU A 103 0.55 -11.47 -6.74
N LEU A 104 1.83 -11.28 -7.14
CA LEU A 104 2.67 -10.23 -6.54
C LEU A 104 2.09 -8.83 -6.74
N LEU A 105 1.54 -8.54 -7.93
CA LEU A 105 0.96 -7.23 -8.22
C LEU A 105 -0.28 -6.96 -7.36
N ASP A 106 -1.14 -7.97 -7.14
CA ASP A 106 -2.31 -7.85 -6.28
C ASP A 106 -1.90 -7.59 -4.82
N LEU A 107 -0.88 -8.32 -4.34
CA LEU A 107 -0.30 -8.08 -3.02
C LEU A 107 0.27 -6.66 -2.87
N VAL A 108 0.90 -6.14 -3.92
CA VAL A 108 1.43 -4.79 -3.93
C VAL A 108 0.29 -3.77 -3.90
N GLN A 109 -0.79 -3.97 -4.64
CA GLN A 109 -1.96 -3.08 -4.61
C GLN A 109 -2.61 -3.03 -3.22
N GLU A 110 -2.87 -4.21 -2.64
CA GLU A 110 -3.43 -4.32 -1.28
C GLU A 110 -2.48 -3.71 -0.23
N GLY A 111 -1.17 -3.91 -0.40
CA GLY A 111 -0.17 -3.29 0.46
C GLY A 111 -0.10 -1.77 0.31
N SER A 112 -0.35 -1.25 -0.89
CA SER A 112 -0.39 0.20 -1.16
C SER A 112 -1.59 0.86 -0.47
N LEU A 113 -2.75 0.18 -0.37
CA LEU A 113 -3.88 0.64 0.44
C LEU A 113 -3.53 0.67 1.94
N GLY A 114 -2.72 -0.29 2.40
CA GLY A 114 -2.17 -0.27 3.76
C GLY A 114 -1.20 0.88 3.98
N LEU A 115 -0.33 1.16 3.01
CA LEU A 115 0.60 2.29 3.04
C LEU A 115 -0.15 3.62 3.07
N GLU A 116 -1.22 3.79 2.30
CA GLU A 116 -2.06 4.99 2.29
C GLU A 116 -2.61 5.30 3.68
N ARG A 117 -3.19 4.30 4.34
CA ARG A 117 -3.68 4.44 5.73
C ARG A 117 -2.56 4.78 6.72
N ALA A 118 -1.36 4.20 6.49
CA ALA A 118 -0.20 4.52 7.31
C ALA A 118 0.21 5.99 7.17
N VAL A 119 0.24 6.53 5.94
CA VAL A 119 0.54 7.95 5.69
C VAL A 119 -0.47 8.87 6.35
N GLU A 120 -1.77 8.55 6.25
CA GLU A 120 -2.84 9.35 6.86
C GLU A 120 -2.78 9.39 8.38
N LYS A 121 -2.37 8.29 9.01
CA LYS A 121 -2.35 8.15 10.49
C LYS A 121 -0.96 8.32 11.10
N PHE A 122 0.04 8.63 10.32
CA PHE A 122 1.39 8.82 10.81
C PHE A 122 1.50 10.10 11.63
N ASP A 123 2.00 9.97 12.86
CA ASP A 123 2.29 11.10 13.75
C ASP A 123 3.81 11.27 13.90
N PRO A 124 4.41 12.29 13.24
CA PRO A 124 5.85 12.53 13.31
C PRO A 124 6.35 12.87 14.71
N LYS A 125 5.47 13.38 15.59
CA LYS A 125 5.84 13.79 16.95
C LYS A 125 6.26 12.62 17.84
N ARG A 126 5.90 11.39 17.46
CA ARG A 126 6.26 10.17 18.21
C ARG A 126 7.72 9.76 18.08
N GLY A 127 8.50 10.38 17.19
CA GLY A 127 9.94 10.14 17.02
C GLY A 127 10.32 8.82 16.36
N TYR A 128 9.35 8.01 15.87
CA TYR A 128 9.63 6.77 15.14
C TYR A 128 9.78 7.04 13.66
N LYS A 129 10.64 6.26 12.97
CA LYS A 129 10.74 6.27 11.52
C LYS A 129 9.42 5.84 10.89
N PHE A 130 9.03 6.49 9.80
CA PHE A 130 7.81 6.15 9.07
C PHE A 130 7.77 4.67 8.65
N SER A 131 8.87 4.12 8.17
CA SER A 131 8.96 2.73 7.71
C SER A 131 8.57 1.71 8.79
N THR A 132 8.92 1.96 10.07
CA THR A 132 8.56 1.09 11.19
C THR A 132 7.06 1.06 11.43
N TYR A 133 6.41 2.21 11.32
CA TYR A 133 4.97 2.34 11.49
C TYR A 133 4.21 1.76 10.27
N ALA A 134 4.64 2.11 9.07
CA ALA A 134 4.01 1.68 7.82
C ALA A 134 4.04 0.16 7.62
N PHE A 135 5.13 -0.50 8.07
CA PHE A 135 5.27 -1.95 7.96
C PHE A 135 4.06 -2.72 8.54
N TRP A 136 3.53 -2.28 9.68
CA TRP A 136 2.39 -2.94 10.33
C TRP A 136 1.09 -2.79 9.53
N TRP A 137 0.83 -1.62 8.98
CA TRP A 137 -0.35 -1.36 8.14
C TRP A 137 -0.31 -2.13 6.83
N ILE A 138 0.86 -2.11 6.16
CA ILE A 138 1.10 -2.84 4.92
C ILE A 138 0.89 -4.35 5.16
N ARG A 139 1.51 -4.89 6.21
CA ARG A 139 1.38 -6.30 6.58
C ARG A 139 -0.07 -6.67 6.88
N GLN A 140 -0.78 -5.84 7.63
CA GLN A 140 -2.17 -6.09 7.97
C GLN A 140 -3.08 -6.12 6.75
N SER A 141 -2.92 -5.15 5.84
CA SER A 141 -3.70 -5.08 4.61
C SER A 141 -3.47 -6.34 3.74
N MET A 142 -2.21 -6.72 3.51
CA MET A 142 -1.87 -7.92 2.74
C MET A 142 -2.41 -9.21 3.37
N THR A 143 -2.27 -9.36 4.69
CA THR A 143 -2.76 -10.55 5.40
C THR A 143 -4.28 -10.66 5.31
N ARG A 144 -4.98 -9.54 5.44
CA ARG A 144 -6.44 -9.47 5.29
C ARG A 144 -6.88 -9.79 3.86
N ALA A 145 -6.19 -9.25 2.86
CA ALA A 145 -6.47 -9.54 1.45
C ALA A 145 -6.29 -11.04 1.14
N ILE A 146 -5.21 -11.66 1.61
CA ILE A 146 -4.99 -13.10 1.46
C ILE A 146 -6.13 -13.88 2.09
N ALA A 147 -6.55 -13.56 3.31
CA ALA A 147 -7.64 -14.25 3.98
C ALA A 147 -8.98 -14.15 3.23
N CYS A 148 -9.22 -13.01 2.54
CA CYS A 148 -10.48 -12.73 1.87
C CYS A 148 -10.53 -13.15 0.41
N GLN A 149 -9.39 -13.12 -0.32
CA GLN A 149 -9.35 -13.18 -1.78
C GLN A 149 -8.55 -14.36 -2.34
N SER A 150 -7.74 -15.06 -1.51
CA SER A 150 -6.85 -16.12 -2.00
C SER A 150 -7.58 -17.40 -2.46
N ARG A 151 -8.87 -17.52 -2.20
CA ARG A 151 -9.66 -18.72 -2.49
C ARG A 151 -10.80 -18.42 -3.46
N THR A 152 -11.02 -19.31 -4.43
CA THR A 152 -12.16 -19.25 -5.36
C THR A 152 -13.49 -19.26 -4.61
N ILE A 153 -13.64 -20.16 -3.61
CA ILE A 153 -14.76 -20.14 -2.68
C ILE A 153 -14.32 -19.41 -1.42
N ARG A 154 -14.85 -18.20 -1.20
CA ARG A 154 -14.50 -17.36 -0.05
C ARG A 154 -14.88 -18.03 1.26
N LEU A 155 -13.93 -18.07 2.20
CA LEU A 155 -14.17 -18.49 3.57
C LEU A 155 -14.25 -17.26 4.51
N PRO A 156 -15.06 -17.31 5.57
CA PRO A 156 -15.00 -16.34 6.64
C PRO A 156 -13.59 -16.26 7.26
N VAL A 157 -13.18 -15.05 7.67
CA VAL A 157 -11.81 -14.78 8.15
C VAL A 157 -11.45 -15.65 9.35
N HIS A 158 -12.37 -15.84 10.30
CA HIS A 158 -12.13 -16.68 11.49
C HIS A 158 -11.83 -18.15 11.15
N LEU A 159 -12.41 -18.71 10.09
CA LEU A 159 -12.08 -20.06 9.62
C LEU A 159 -10.69 -20.10 8.97
N SER A 160 -10.32 -19.07 8.22
CA SER A 160 -9.00 -18.95 7.62
C SER A 160 -7.90 -18.87 8.70
N GLU A 161 -8.16 -18.16 9.79
CA GLU A 161 -7.25 -18.06 10.94
C GLU A 161 -7.11 -19.40 11.68
N ARG A 162 -8.21 -20.12 11.91
CA ARG A 162 -8.18 -21.48 12.49
C ARG A 162 -7.38 -22.44 11.62
N LEU A 163 -7.58 -22.43 10.31
CA LEU A 163 -6.80 -23.27 9.38
C LEU A 163 -5.32 -22.92 9.40
N ALA A 164 -4.96 -21.65 9.50
CA ALA A 164 -3.57 -21.22 9.61
C ALA A 164 -2.93 -21.71 10.93
N SER A 165 -3.68 -21.66 12.04
CA SER A 165 -3.24 -22.17 13.35
C SER A 165 -3.02 -23.68 13.32
N ILE A 166 -3.95 -24.46 12.74
CA ILE A 166 -3.82 -25.91 12.60
C ILE A 166 -2.58 -26.27 11.79
N ARG A 167 -2.36 -25.61 10.65
CA ARG A 167 -1.18 -25.84 9.81
C ARG A 167 0.14 -25.52 10.52
N LYS A 168 0.12 -24.59 11.48
CA LYS A 168 1.32 -24.25 12.28
C LYS A 168 1.66 -25.35 13.28
N VAL A 169 0.66 -26.03 13.84
CA VAL A 169 0.84 -27.12 14.82
C VAL A 169 1.20 -28.44 14.13
N SER A 170 0.72 -28.63 12.88
CA SER A 170 0.96 -29.85 12.07
C SER A 170 2.34 -29.87 11.37
N ARG A 171 3.20 -28.86 11.55
CA ARG A 171 4.58 -28.80 11.05
C ARG A 171 5.58 -29.06 12.14
#